data_15771421fc98d4404d094779e946bf1f
#
_entry.id   15771421fc98d4404d094779e946bf1f
#
_cell.length_a   1.000
_cell.length_b   1.000
_cell.length_c   1.000
_cell.angle_alpha   90.00
_cell.angle_beta   90.00
_cell.angle_gamma   90.00
#
_symmetry.space_group_name_H-M   'P 1'
#
loop_
_entity.id
_entity.type
_entity.pdbx_description
1 polymer ?
#
loop_
_entity_poly.entity_id
_entity_poly.type
_entity_poly.pdbx_seq_one_letter_code
_entity_poly.pdbx_strand_id
1 'polypeptide(L)'
;MSGPFRLLHGQAGDLWSYASATPHGSPSTGHVVLCHDLPRSTGSASDVAQTYPALADRLTRETGQRVVTGTLRGAGASDGDFSAQGWLDDLRKLIEAEVPDDAARWLVGFGFGGVISLHLAAGDDRVAGVACLGAPADLDAMIKDPARLIERCVRTGVIQTPGYPTTPDAWAKELSLLRPREDAEMLKGRPLLVVHGADDPDTSIDDARTLSEAASGPSDLHAIFGAGHWLRADPRVIAILVGWLERHR
;
A
#
# COMPACT_ATOMS: atom_id res chain seq x y z
N MET A 1 19.00 12.54 18.06
CA MET A 1 18.70 12.19 16.65
C MET A 1 17.82 10.96 16.70
N SER A 2 16.54 11.06 16.34
CA SER A 2 15.65 9.92 16.23
C SER A 2 16.16 9.04 15.08
N GLY A 3 16.32 7.74 15.34
CA GLY A 3 16.68 6.77 14.29
C GLY A 3 15.63 6.73 13.18
N PRO A 4 15.87 5.98 12.10
CA PRO A 4 14.92 5.88 10.97
C PRO A 4 13.60 5.20 11.34
N PHE A 5 13.55 4.47 12.43
CA PHE A 5 12.36 3.82 12.97
C PHE A 5 11.74 4.65 14.08
N ARG A 6 10.41 4.79 14.04
CA ARG A 6 9.62 5.48 15.08
C ARG A 6 8.42 4.63 15.47
N LEU A 7 8.05 4.70 16.75
CA LEU A 7 6.80 4.16 17.26
C LEU A 7 5.75 5.27 17.28
N LEU A 8 4.66 5.07 16.56
CA LEU A 8 3.54 6.00 16.47
C LEU A 8 2.44 5.51 17.42
N HIS A 9 2.37 6.14 18.62
CA HIS A 9 1.35 5.79 19.60
C HIS A 9 -0.06 6.15 19.15
N GLY A 10 -1.04 5.29 19.41
CA GLY A 10 -2.43 5.51 19.04
C GLY A 10 -3.43 4.81 19.95
N GLN A 11 -4.67 5.29 19.94
CA GLN A 11 -5.75 4.71 20.75
C GLN A 11 -6.07 3.25 20.33
N ALA A 12 -5.87 2.91 19.09
CA ALA A 12 -6.10 1.57 18.54
C ALA A 12 -4.85 0.68 18.56
N GLY A 13 -3.79 1.10 19.24
CA GLY A 13 -2.51 0.42 19.33
C GLY A 13 -1.37 1.21 18.68
N ASP A 14 -0.17 0.72 18.87
CA ASP A 14 1.06 1.33 18.39
C ASP A 14 1.45 0.82 16.99
N LEU A 15 1.91 1.72 16.14
CA LEU A 15 2.39 1.42 14.78
C LEU A 15 3.87 1.74 14.65
N TRP A 16 4.61 0.89 13.95
CA TRP A 16 5.99 1.17 13.59
C TRP A 16 6.07 1.85 12.22
N SER A 17 6.72 3.02 12.18
CA SER A 17 7.07 3.73 10.96
C SER A 17 8.56 3.66 10.68
N TYR A 18 8.91 3.78 9.42
CA TYR A 18 10.27 3.93 8.91
C TYR A 18 10.31 5.08 7.91
N ALA A 19 11.26 5.98 8.08
CA ALA A 19 11.51 7.06 7.14
C ALA A 19 12.96 7.02 6.67
N SER A 20 13.16 6.88 5.36
CA SER A 20 14.49 6.88 4.77
C SER A 20 15.19 8.22 4.94
N ALA A 21 16.51 8.18 5.09
CA ALA A 21 17.33 9.39 5.14
C ALA A 21 17.56 9.90 3.71
N THR A 22 17.12 11.13 3.44
CA THR A 22 17.50 11.82 2.18
C THR A 22 18.98 12.16 2.17
N PRO A 23 19.65 12.15 1.01
CA PRO A 23 21.02 12.62 0.89
C PRO A 23 21.15 14.06 1.39
N HIS A 24 22.23 14.36 2.12
CA HIS A 24 22.47 15.69 2.66
C HIS A 24 22.46 16.75 1.55
N GLY A 25 21.66 17.80 1.74
CA GLY A 25 21.64 18.99 0.88
C GLY A 25 20.60 19.01 -0.23
N SER A 26 19.80 17.95 -0.41
CA SER A 26 18.68 17.97 -1.35
C SER A 26 17.39 18.27 -0.57
N PRO A 27 16.73 19.43 -0.82
CA PRO A 27 15.36 19.61 -0.34
C PRO A 27 14.50 18.53 -1.01
N SER A 28 13.85 17.68 -0.22
CA SER A 28 12.89 16.71 -0.76
C SER A 28 11.73 17.49 -1.35
N THR A 29 11.56 17.45 -2.67
CA THR A 29 10.44 18.12 -3.36
C THR A 29 9.13 17.33 -3.24
N GLY A 30 9.16 16.12 -2.67
CA GLY A 30 8.00 15.28 -2.46
C GLY A 30 8.31 14.12 -1.53
N HIS A 31 7.24 13.49 -1.03
CA HIS A 31 7.30 12.34 -0.16
C HIS A 31 6.63 11.16 -0.85
N VAL A 32 7.27 10.00 -0.81
CA VAL A 32 6.68 8.73 -1.27
C VAL A 32 6.28 7.93 -0.04
N VAL A 33 5.05 7.49 0.01
CA VAL A 33 4.53 6.65 1.08
C VAL A 33 4.26 5.25 0.53
N LEU A 34 4.96 4.25 1.07
CA LEU A 34 4.77 2.85 0.68
C LEU A 34 3.73 2.19 1.59
N CYS A 35 2.75 1.56 1.00
CA CYS A 35 1.77 0.72 1.68
C CYS A 35 1.97 -0.75 1.28
N HIS A 36 2.21 -1.60 2.27
CA HIS A 36 2.47 -3.03 2.03
C HIS A 36 1.19 -3.81 1.69
N ASP A 37 1.38 -4.97 1.06
CA ASP A 37 0.30 -5.91 0.77
C ASP A 37 -0.20 -6.63 2.02
N LEU A 38 -1.40 -7.21 1.90
CA LEU A 38 -1.90 -8.19 2.86
C LEU A 38 -1.04 -9.48 2.75
N PRO A 39 -0.35 -9.88 3.83
CA PRO A 39 0.52 -11.05 3.81
C PRO A 39 -0.18 -12.31 3.28
N ARG A 40 0.55 -13.13 2.53
CA ARG A 40 -0.04 -14.27 1.80
C ARG A 40 0.47 -15.63 2.24
N SER A 41 1.69 -15.72 2.73
CA SER A 41 2.29 -16.95 3.23
C SER A 41 2.29 -16.99 4.76
N THR A 42 2.34 -18.18 5.32
CA THR A 42 2.38 -18.41 6.77
C THR A 42 3.52 -17.62 7.41
N GLY A 43 3.19 -16.82 8.41
CA GLY A 43 4.17 -16.01 9.16
C GLY A 43 4.72 -14.81 8.41
N SER A 44 4.28 -14.53 7.17
CA SER A 44 4.85 -13.44 6.36
C SER A 44 4.49 -12.03 6.84
N ALA A 45 3.60 -11.90 7.83
CA ALA A 45 3.32 -10.60 8.43
C ALA A 45 4.56 -9.94 9.05
N SER A 46 5.49 -10.74 9.60
CA SER A 46 6.74 -10.25 10.17
C SER A 46 7.73 -9.72 9.12
N ASP A 47 7.71 -10.25 7.89
CA ASP A 47 8.66 -9.91 6.84
C ASP A 47 8.50 -8.47 6.33
N VAL A 48 7.32 -7.89 6.52
CA VAL A 48 7.01 -6.51 6.14
C VAL A 48 7.97 -5.53 6.83
N ALA A 49 8.27 -5.74 8.10
CA ALA A 49 9.15 -4.89 8.88
C ALA A 49 10.61 -4.83 8.38
N GLN A 50 11.03 -5.77 7.56
CA GLN A 50 12.39 -5.82 7.00
C GLN A 50 12.41 -5.41 5.52
N THR A 51 11.47 -5.86 4.74
CA THR A 51 11.50 -5.73 3.28
C THR A 51 11.12 -4.33 2.79
N TYR A 52 10.16 -3.67 3.43
CA TYR A 52 9.71 -2.34 3.02
C TYR A 52 10.67 -1.21 3.40
N PRO A 53 11.33 -1.21 4.57
CA PRO A 53 12.43 -0.28 4.84
C PRO A 53 13.58 -0.36 3.83
N ALA A 54 13.98 -1.58 3.44
CA ALA A 54 15.03 -1.76 2.43
C ALA A 54 14.61 -1.22 1.05
N LEU A 55 13.33 -1.39 0.67
CA LEU A 55 12.77 -0.79 -0.54
C LEU A 55 12.73 0.74 -0.44
N ALA A 56 12.34 1.29 0.71
CA ALA A 56 12.31 2.72 0.94
C ALA A 56 13.69 3.35 0.76
N ASP A 57 14.74 2.75 1.33
CA ASP A 57 16.12 3.21 1.16
C ASP A 57 16.58 3.14 -0.30
N ARG A 58 16.19 2.08 -1.01
CA ARG A 58 16.51 1.95 -2.42
C ARG A 58 15.87 3.05 -3.24
N LEU A 59 14.56 3.27 -3.10
CA LEU A 59 13.84 4.30 -3.82
C LEU A 59 14.39 5.70 -3.50
N THR A 60 14.72 5.98 -2.24
CA THR A 60 15.34 7.26 -1.86
C THR A 60 16.69 7.47 -2.54
N ARG A 61 17.54 6.44 -2.64
CA ARG A 61 18.82 6.56 -3.36
C ARG A 61 18.64 6.81 -4.85
N GLU A 62 17.63 6.22 -5.46
CA GLU A 62 17.40 6.31 -6.90
C GLU A 62 16.65 7.60 -7.29
N THR A 63 15.71 8.09 -6.45
CA THR A 63 14.87 9.27 -6.76
C THR A 63 15.28 10.56 -6.04
N GLY A 64 16.04 10.46 -4.95
CA GLY A 64 16.33 11.59 -4.05
C GLY A 64 15.12 12.03 -3.21
N GLN A 65 13.96 11.42 -3.36
CA GLN A 65 12.77 11.71 -2.56
C GLN A 65 12.84 11.05 -1.19
N ARG A 66 12.20 11.64 -0.18
CA ARG A 66 12.02 10.98 1.11
C ARG A 66 10.95 9.90 0.97
N VAL A 67 11.29 8.67 1.32
CA VAL A 67 10.36 7.54 1.28
C VAL A 67 10.01 7.11 2.69
N VAL A 68 8.72 6.99 2.96
CA VAL A 68 8.16 6.60 4.24
C VAL A 68 7.41 5.29 4.07
N THR A 69 7.52 4.42 5.04
CA THR A 69 6.71 3.20 5.14
C THR A 69 6.38 2.89 6.59
N GLY A 70 5.46 1.99 6.82
CA GLY A 70 5.13 1.51 8.15
C GLY A 70 4.58 0.09 8.08
N THR A 71 4.57 -0.57 9.24
CA THR A 71 3.82 -1.80 9.41
C THR A 71 2.43 -1.45 9.91
N LEU A 72 1.40 -1.78 9.14
CA LEU A 72 0.01 -1.56 9.55
C LEU A 72 -0.38 -2.60 10.60
N ARG A 73 -1.47 -2.39 11.33
CA ARG A 73 -1.90 -3.28 12.42
C ARG A 73 -1.90 -4.75 12.01
N GLY A 74 -1.44 -5.61 12.90
CA GLY A 74 -1.26 -7.05 12.67
C GLY A 74 -0.03 -7.41 11.85
N ALA A 75 0.74 -6.44 11.32
CA ALA A 75 1.96 -6.71 10.57
C ALA A 75 3.21 -6.25 11.32
N GLY A 76 4.34 -6.96 11.13
CA GLY A 76 5.60 -6.65 11.77
C GLY A 76 5.51 -6.70 13.30
N ALA A 77 5.85 -5.59 13.94
CA ALA A 77 5.73 -5.40 15.38
C ALA A 77 4.64 -4.37 15.75
N SER A 78 3.75 -4.02 14.80
CA SER A 78 2.61 -3.15 15.08
C SER A 78 1.49 -3.91 15.77
N ASP A 79 0.85 -3.25 16.72
CA ASP A 79 -0.24 -3.84 17.50
C ASP A 79 -1.52 -4.05 16.69
N GLY A 80 -2.45 -4.82 17.28
CA GLY A 80 -3.80 -5.03 16.77
C GLY A 80 -3.92 -6.10 15.71
N ASP A 81 -5.10 -6.17 15.10
CA ASP A 81 -5.46 -7.16 14.08
C ASP A 81 -5.93 -6.47 12.82
N PHE A 82 -5.75 -7.12 11.68
CA PHE A 82 -6.18 -6.62 10.40
C PHE A 82 -7.69 -6.35 10.36
N SER A 83 -8.06 -5.15 9.93
CA SER A 83 -9.37 -4.81 9.36
C SER A 83 -9.18 -3.75 8.25
N ALA A 84 -10.12 -3.68 7.32
CA ALA A 84 -10.02 -2.74 6.20
C ALA A 84 -10.02 -1.27 6.70
N GLN A 85 -10.96 -0.94 7.58
CA GLN A 85 -11.01 0.38 8.21
C GLN A 85 -9.75 0.68 9.03
N GLY A 86 -9.28 -0.34 9.76
CA GLY A 86 -8.07 -0.20 10.56
C GLY A 86 -6.84 0.14 9.73
N TRP A 87 -6.64 -0.51 8.59
CA TRP A 87 -5.51 -0.20 7.71
C TRP A 87 -5.63 1.18 7.05
N LEU A 88 -6.84 1.64 6.73
CA LEU A 88 -7.06 3.02 6.29
C LEU A 88 -6.63 4.03 7.36
N ASP A 89 -7.02 3.81 8.60
CA ASP A 89 -6.69 4.70 9.72
C ASP A 89 -5.19 4.69 10.01
N ASP A 90 -4.56 3.52 9.92
CA ASP A 90 -3.11 3.36 10.12
C ASP A 90 -2.31 4.10 9.04
N LEU A 91 -2.72 3.98 7.76
CA LEU A 91 -2.03 4.69 6.67
C LEU A 91 -2.21 6.20 6.78
N ARG A 92 -3.40 6.69 7.16
CA ARG A 92 -3.62 8.12 7.47
C ARG A 92 -2.69 8.59 8.59
N LYS A 93 -2.65 7.86 9.71
CA LYS A 93 -1.78 8.16 10.84
C LYS A 93 -0.30 8.20 10.44
N LEU A 94 0.14 7.25 9.62
CA LEU A 94 1.51 7.24 9.08
C LEU A 94 1.80 8.50 8.26
N ILE A 95 0.90 8.87 7.35
CA ILE A 95 1.02 10.07 6.52
C ILE A 95 1.09 11.33 7.39
N GLU A 96 0.16 11.49 8.32
CA GLU A 96 0.09 12.66 9.22
C GLU A 96 1.32 12.80 10.10
N ALA A 97 1.92 11.67 10.53
CA ALA A 97 3.10 11.69 11.40
C ALA A 97 4.43 11.96 10.67
N GLU A 98 4.53 11.56 9.39
CA GLU A 98 5.82 11.51 8.67
C GLU A 98 5.89 12.45 7.46
N VAL A 99 4.75 12.93 6.96
CA VAL A 99 4.68 13.78 5.76
C VAL A 99 4.15 15.16 6.16
N PRO A 100 4.89 16.25 5.93
CA PRO A 100 4.39 17.60 6.18
C PRO A 100 3.09 17.89 5.40
N ASP A 101 2.20 18.68 5.99
CA ASP A 101 0.88 18.95 5.41
C ASP A 101 0.93 19.65 4.05
N ASP A 102 1.92 20.51 3.84
CA ASP A 102 2.16 21.27 2.62
C ASP A 102 3.01 20.53 1.58
N ALA A 103 3.50 19.32 1.91
CA ALA A 103 4.32 18.53 1.00
C ALA A 103 3.45 17.70 0.04
N ALA A 104 3.83 17.70 -1.24
CA ALA A 104 3.30 16.75 -2.21
C ALA A 104 3.63 15.32 -1.77
N ARG A 105 2.63 14.43 -1.86
CA ARG A 105 2.77 13.02 -1.48
C ARG A 105 2.33 12.08 -2.58
N TRP A 106 3.14 11.06 -2.80
CA TRP A 106 2.89 9.99 -3.75
C TRP A 106 2.59 8.72 -2.97
N LEU A 107 1.48 8.05 -3.24
CA LEU A 107 1.16 6.78 -2.60
C LEU A 107 1.55 5.63 -3.52
N VAL A 108 2.27 4.66 -2.98
CA VAL A 108 2.71 3.46 -3.69
C VAL A 108 2.26 2.25 -2.90
N GLY A 109 1.26 1.55 -3.42
CA GLY A 109 0.67 0.42 -2.74
C GLY A 109 0.86 -0.90 -3.48
N PHE A 110 1.17 -1.95 -2.73
CA PHE A 110 1.32 -3.31 -3.23
C PHE A 110 0.11 -4.14 -2.85
N GLY A 111 -0.47 -4.87 -3.80
CA GLY A 111 -1.63 -5.71 -3.59
C GLY A 111 -2.78 -4.96 -2.90
N PHE A 112 -3.21 -5.45 -1.73
CA PHE A 112 -4.24 -4.79 -0.93
C PHE A 112 -3.82 -3.38 -0.45
N GLY A 113 -2.53 -3.15 -0.22
CA GLY A 113 -2.00 -1.81 0.05
C GLY A 113 -2.22 -0.82 -1.10
N GLY A 114 -2.29 -1.32 -2.35
CA GLY A 114 -2.68 -0.53 -3.52
C GLY A 114 -4.12 -0.06 -3.44
N VAL A 115 -5.03 -0.96 -3.02
CA VAL A 115 -6.45 -0.63 -2.78
C VAL A 115 -6.61 0.46 -1.70
N ILE A 116 -5.93 0.29 -0.56
CA ILE A 116 -5.95 1.27 0.54
C ILE A 116 -5.39 2.63 0.08
N SER A 117 -4.28 2.62 -0.66
CA SER A 117 -3.64 3.83 -1.18
C SER A 117 -4.54 4.58 -2.16
N LEU A 118 -5.21 3.85 -3.05
CA LEU A 118 -6.12 4.42 -4.04
C LEU A 118 -7.35 5.05 -3.37
N HIS A 119 -7.94 4.36 -2.40
CA HIS A 119 -9.08 4.88 -1.64
C HIS A 119 -8.74 6.16 -0.87
N LEU A 120 -7.57 6.20 -0.20
CA LEU A 120 -7.11 7.42 0.46
C LEU A 120 -6.89 8.56 -0.52
N ALA A 121 -6.28 8.28 -1.67
CA ALA A 121 -6.04 9.29 -2.69
C ALA A 121 -7.33 9.85 -3.28
N ALA A 122 -8.36 9.03 -3.44
CA ALA A 122 -9.67 9.48 -3.91
C ALA A 122 -10.28 10.55 -2.98
N GLY A 123 -10.02 10.47 -1.68
CA GLY A 123 -10.52 11.39 -0.65
C GLY A 123 -9.55 12.51 -0.22
N ASP A 124 -8.28 12.50 -0.66
CA ASP A 124 -7.28 13.50 -0.25
C ASP A 124 -6.60 14.15 -1.48
N ASP A 125 -6.98 15.37 -1.78
CA ASP A 125 -6.45 16.15 -2.92
C ASP A 125 -4.95 16.54 -2.77
N ARG A 126 -4.36 16.34 -1.59
CA ARG A 126 -2.92 16.54 -1.35
C ARG A 126 -2.07 15.39 -1.92
N VAL A 127 -2.68 14.25 -2.26
CA VAL A 127 -1.99 13.16 -2.95
C VAL A 127 -1.78 13.55 -4.41
N ALA A 128 -0.52 13.62 -4.84
CA ALA A 128 -0.15 14.04 -6.19
C ALA A 128 -0.35 12.94 -7.25
N GLY A 129 -0.32 11.67 -6.84
CA GLY A 129 -0.58 10.52 -7.70
C GLY A 129 -0.43 9.20 -6.96
N VAL A 130 -0.85 8.11 -7.59
CA VAL A 130 -0.86 6.76 -7.00
C VAL A 130 -0.19 5.75 -7.91
N ALA A 131 0.56 4.83 -7.33
CA ALA A 131 1.05 3.62 -7.99
C ALA A 131 0.43 2.38 -7.34
N CYS A 132 -0.29 1.58 -8.10
CA CYS A 132 -0.91 0.31 -7.71
C CYS A 132 -0.14 -0.86 -8.33
N LEU A 133 0.47 -1.70 -7.49
CA LEU A 133 1.31 -2.82 -7.93
C LEU A 133 0.66 -4.14 -7.52
N GLY A 134 0.09 -4.88 -8.48
CA GLY A 134 -0.63 -6.13 -8.23
C GLY A 134 -1.94 -5.96 -7.45
N ALA A 135 -2.57 -4.79 -7.54
CA ALA A 135 -3.82 -4.50 -6.83
C ALA A 135 -5.03 -5.09 -7.55
N PRO A 136 -6.03 -5.64 -6.82
CA PRO A 136 -7.30 -6.04 -7.40
C PRO A 136 -8.18 -4.81 -7.74
N ALA A 137 -9.02 -4.94 -8.76
CA ALA A 137 -10.01 -3.92 -9.15
C ALA A 137 -11.31 -3.99 -8.34
N ASP A 138 -11.59 -5.14 -7.72
CA ASP A 138 -12.71 -5.33 -6.80
C ASP A 138 -12.33 -6.27 -5.63
N LEU A 139 -13.16 -6.28 -4.60
CA LEU A 139 -12.96 -7.12 -3.41
C LEU A 139 -14.09 -8.13 -3.21
N ASP A 140 -14.92 -8.34 -4.20
CA ASP A 140 -16.13 -9.17 -4.15
C ASP A 140 -15.86 -10.59 -3.64
N ALA A 141 -14.77 -11.20 -4.12
CA ALA A 141 -14.39 -12.55 -3.70
C ALA A 141 -14.04 -12.62 -2.20
N MET A 142 -13.42 -11.56 -1.65
CA MET A 142 -13.09 -11.46 -0.22
C MET A 142 -14.35 -11.23 0.62
N ILE A 143 -15.32 -10.44 0.13
CA ILE A 143 -16.57 -10.12 0.82
C ILE A 143 -17.50 -11.35 0.85
N LYS A 144 -17.52 -12.14 -0.22
CA LYS A 144 -18.42 -13.31 -0.35
C LYS A 144 -18.03 -14.49 0.56
N ASP A 145 -16.77 -14.59 0.96
CA ASP A 145 -16.28 -15.67 1.83
C ASP A 145 -15.44 -15.10 2.98
N PRO A 146 -16.08 -14.48 3.99
CA PRO A 146 -15.40 -13.91 5.15
C PRO A 146 -14.61 -14.95 5.94
N ALA A 147 -15.13 -16.18 6.05
CA ALA A 147 -14.48 -17.24 6.82
C ALA A 147 -13.12 -17.61 6.22
N ARG A 148 -13.06 -17.76 4.90
CA ARG A 148 -11.82 -18.04 4.17
C ARG A 148 -10.81 -16.89 4.30
N LEU A 149 -11.29 -15.64 4.24
CA LEU A 149 -10.42 -14.48 4.42
C LEU A 149 -9.85 -14.42 5.84
N ILE A 150 -10.67 -14.65 6.87
CA ILE A 150 -10.24 -14.70 8.27
C ILE A 150 -9.22 -15.81 8.47
N GLU A 151 -9.51 -17.04 7.99
CA GLU A 151 -8.57 -18.17 8.06
C GLU A 151 -7.21 -17.80 7.44
N ARG A 152 -7.23 -17.16 6.29
CA ARG A 152 -6.00 -16.65 5.64
C ARG A 152 -5.29 -15.64 6.53
N CYS A 153 -5.99 -14.66 7.09
CA CYS A 153 -5.42 -13.62 7.93
C CYS A 153 -4.80 -14.20 9.22
N VAL A 154 -5.45 -15.18 9.84
CA VAL A 154 -4.90 -15.92 11.00
C VAL A 154 -3.65 -16.71 10.60
N ARG A 155 -3.72 -17.46 9.50
CA ARG A 155 -2.57 -18.26 9.01
C ARG A 155 -1.36 -17.41 8.66
N THR A 156 -1.56 -16.22 8.12
CA THR A 156 -0.49 -15.29 7.74
C THR A 156 0.04 -14.47 8.91
N GLY A 157 -0.69 -14.42 10.02
CA GLY A 157 -0.32 -13.74 11.25
C GLY A 157 -0.75 -12.27 11.33
N VAL A 158 -1.60 -11.78 10.41
CA VAL A 158 -2.16 -10.40 10.51
C VAL A 158 -3.40 -10.33 11.40
N ILE A 159 -3.95 -11.48 11.79
CA ILE A 159 -4.90 -11.64 12.89
C ILE A 159 -4.25 -12.57 13.90
N GLN A 160 -4.06 -12.10 15.12
CA GLN A 160 -3.38 -12.81 16.19
C GLN A 160 -4.27 -12.99 17.42
N THR A 161 -5.29 -12.15 17.58
CA THR A 161 -6.22 -12.23 18.71
C THR A 161 -7.17 -13.41 18.56
N PRO A 162 -7.20 -14.37 19.50
CA PRO A 162 -8.12 -15.48 19.45
C PRO A 162 -9.59 -15.02 19.41
N GLY A 163 -10.36 -15.54 18.45
CA GLY A 163 -11.78 -15.21 18.28
C GLY A 163 -12.05 -13.86 17.59
N TYR A 164 -11.04 -13.15 17.14
CA TYR A 164 -11.23 -11.96 16.30
C TYR A 164 -11.38 -12.38 14.81
N PRO A 165 -12.26 -11.70 14.05
CA PRO A 165 -13.26 -10.72 14.49
C PRO A 165 -14.46 -11.39 15.19
N THR A 166 -15.06 -10.73 16.17
CA THR A 166 -16.23 -11.24 16.90
C THR A 166 -17.50 -11.28 16.04
N THR A 167 -17.55 -10.46 15.00
CA THR A 167 -18.65 -10.37 14.02
C THR A 167 -18.08 -10.45 12.59
N PRO A 168 -17.84 -11.65 12.04
CA PRO A 168 -17.21 -11.85 10.74
C PRO A 168 -17.87 -11.09 9.58
N ASP A 169 -19.20 -11.11 9.51
CA ASP A 169 -19.94 -10.46 8.44
C ASP A 169 -19.82 -8.92 8.50
N ALA A 170 -19.87 -8.34 9.70
CA ALA A 170 -19.69 -6.89 9.89
C ALA A 170 -18.26 -6.48 9.55
N TRP A 171 -17.26 -7.27 9.94
CA TRP A 171 -15.86 -7.04 9.62
C TRP A 171 -15.60 -7.13 8.11
N ALA A 172 -16.12 -8.16 7.43
CA ALA A 172 -15.98 -8.29 5.98
C ALA A 172 -16.72 -7.17 5.23
N LYS A 173 -17.82 -6.67 5.77
CA LYS A 173 -18.56 -5.55 5.17
C LYS A 173 -17.73 -4.26 5.11
N GLU A 174 -16.73 -4.08 5.96
CA GLU A 174 -15.80 -2.94 5.85
C GLU A 174 -15.08 -2.91 4.50
N LEU A 175 -14.81 -4.07 3.90
CA LEU A 175 -14.21 -4.15 2.57
C LEU A 175 -15.08 -3.49 1.48
N SER A 176 -16.39 -3.43 1.66
CA SER A 176 -17.30 -2.78 0.71
C SER A 176 -17.17 -1.26 0.67
N LEU A 177 -16.45 -0.65 1.62
CA LEU A 177 -16.07 0.76 1.60
C LEU A 177 -15.00 1.03 0.54
N LEU A 178 -14.19 0.02 0.25
CA LEU A 178 -13.07 0.09 -0.69
C LEU A 178 -13.58 -0.32 -2.08
N ARG A 179 -13.59 0.62 -2.99
CA ARG A 179 -14.05 0.45 -4.37
C ARG A 179 -12.95 0.86 -5.33
N PRO A 180 -11.92 0.01 -5.56
CA PRO A 180 -10.72 0.43 -6.27
C PRO A 180 -10.99 1.02 -7.64
N ARG A 181 -11.96 0.48 -8.39
CA ARG A 181 -12.35 1.00 -9.69
C ARG A 181 -12.93 2.41 -9.57
N GLU A 182 -13.93 2.62 -8.71
CA GLU A 182 -14.55 3.92 -8.50
C GLU A 182 -13.57 4.92 -7.88
N ASP A 183 -12.68 4.45 -6.99
CA ASP A 183 -11.61 5.27 -6.41
C ASP A 183 -10.63 5.77 -7.50
N ALA A 184 -10.33 4.95 -8.53
CA ALA A 184 -9.53 5.37 -9.68
C ALA A 184 -10.22 6.47 -10.51
N GLU A 185 -11.54 6.37 -10.71
CA GLU A 185 -12.34 7.41 -11.36
C GLU A 185 -12.29 8.73 -10.57
N MET A 186 -12.19 8.66 -9.24
CA MET A 186 -12.16 9.81 -8.33
C MET A 186 -10.79 10.46 -8.15
N LEU A 187 -9.77 10.05 -8.88
CA LEU A 187 -8.43 10.69 -8.81
C LEU A 187 -8.39 12.11 -9.40
N LYS A 188 -9.48 12.59 -10.02
CA LYS A 188 -9.62 13.99 -10.49
C LYS A 188 -8.46 14.44 -11.40
N GLY A 189 -8.06 13.61 -12.34
CA GLY A 189 -7.00 13.93 -13.31
C GLY A 189 -5.57 13.68 -12.79
N ARG A 190 -5.39 13.20 -11.54
CA ARG A 190 -4.07 12.84 -11.01
C ARG A 190 -3.56 11.55 -11.65
N PRO A 191 -2.22 11.41 -11.85
CA PRO A 191 -1.65 10.27 -12.52
C PRO A 191 -1.79 8.97 -11.69
N LEU A 192 -2.10 7.88 -12.41
CA LEU A 192 -2.14 6.52 -11.90
C LEU A 192 -1.11 5.65 -12.62
N LEU A 193 -0.23 5.00 -11.87
CA LEU A 193 0.61 3.91 -12.37
C LEU A 193 -0.02 2.58 -11.95
N VAL A 194 -0.20 1.68 -12.89
CA VAL A 194 -0.63 0.30 -12.63
C VAL A 194 0.45 -0.66 -13.14
N VAL A 195 1.02 -1.46 -12.26
CA VAL A 195 1.99 -2.50 -12.61
C VAL A 195 1.46 -3.85 -12.17
N HIS A 196 1.51 -4.85 -13.05
CA HIS A 196 0.98 -6.17 -12.77
C HIS A 196 1.88 -7.28 -13.28
N GLY A 197 2.04 -8.36 -12.51
CA GLY A 197 2.70 -9.57 -12.96
C GLY A 197 1.79 -10.35 -13.90
N ALA A 198 2.24 -10.62 -15.13
CA ALA A 198 1.42 -11.34 -16.11
C ALA A 198 1.09 -12.78 -15.68
N ASP A 199 1.92 -13.36 -14.81
CA ASP A 199 1.79 -14.72 -14.29
C ASP A 199 1.32 -14.71 -12.82
N ASP A 200 0.63 -13.65 -12.38
CA ASP A 200 0.10 -13.53 -11.02
C ASP A 200 -1.07 -14.53 -10.83
N PRO A 201 -0.92 -15.51 -9.90
CA PRO A 201 -1.98 -16.50 -9.67
C PRO A 201 -3.10 -16.01 -8.76
N ASP A 202 -2.91 -14.87 -8.12
CA ASP A 202 -3.79 -14.35 -7.07
C ASP A 202 -4.72 -13.23 -7.55
N THR A 203 -4.21 -12.39 -8.45
CA THR A 203 -4.90 -11.21 -8.98
C THR A 203 -4.77 -11.22 -10.51
N SER A 204 -5.86 -10.97 -11.22
CA SER A 204 -5.86 -11.03 -12.69
C SER A 204 -5.22 -9.80 -13.32
N ILE A 205 -4.56 -9.98 -14.47
CA ILE A 205 -4.13 -8.86 -15.30
C ILE A 205 -5.33 -7.99 -15.77
N ASP A 206 -6.53 -8.55 -15.81
CA ASP A 206 -7.74 -7.80 -16.16
C ASP A 206 -8.14 -6.82 -15.05
N ASP A 207 -7.79 -7.08 -13.78
CA ASP A 207 -7.91 -6.10 -12.70
C ASP A 207 -7.05 -4.86 -13.00
N ALA A 208 -5.81 -5.08 -13.44
CA ALA A 208 -4.92 -3.98 -13.78
C ALA A 208 -5.44 -3.15 -14.96
N ARG A 209 -6.01 -3.79 -15.97
CA ARG A 209 -6.67 -3.10 -17.10
C ARG A 209 -7.88 -2.29 -16.62
N THR A 210 -8.72 -2.90 -15.79
CA THR A 210 -9.90 -2.24 -15.21
C THR A 210 -9.52 -0.97 -14.43
N LEU A 211 -8.50 -1.05 -13.58
CA LEU A 211 -8.02 0.12 -12.82
C LEU A 211 -7.45 1.21 -13.75
N SER A 212 -6.66 0.81 -14.75
CA SER A 212 -6.07 1.76 -15.70
C SER A 212 -7.11 2.45 -16.57
N GLU A 213 -8.12 1.72 -17.03
CA GLU A 213 -9.23 2.25 -17.84
C GLU A 213 -10.19 3.15 -17.06
N ALA A 214 -10.34 2.88 -15.74
CA ALA A 214 -11.17 3.69 -14.85
C ALA A 214 -10.52 5.02 -14.45
N ALA A 215 -9.21 5.16 -14.61
CA ALA A 215 -8.50 6.37 -14.20
C ALA A 215 -9.02 7.63 -14.91
N SER A 216 -9.35 8.66 -14.13
CA SER A 216 -9.83 9.95 -14.65
C SER A 216 -8.72 10.86 -15.21
N GLY A 217 -7.46 10.46 -15.08
CA GLY A 217 -6.26 11.18 -15.50
C GLY A 217 -5.29 10.31 -16.30
N PRO A 218 -4.05 10.77 -16.46
CA PRO A 218 -3.00 9.97 -17.08
C PRO A 218 -2.82 8.64 -16.38
N SER A 219 -2.85 7.54 -17.13
CA SER A 219 -2.66 6.19 -16.61
C SER A 219 -1.59 5.46 -17.39
N ASP A 220 -0.58 4.96 -16.68
CA ASP A 220 0.47 4.09 -17.22
C ASP A 220 0.22 2.65 -16.77
N LEU A 221 -0.01 1.73 -17.71
CA LEU A 221 -0.20 0.30 -17.43
C LEU A 221 0.99 -0.51 -17.89
N HIS A 222 1.58 -1.30 -16.99
CA HIS A 222 2.70 -2.19 -17.29
C HIS A 222 2.40 -3.63 -16.86
N ALA A 223 2.36 -4.56 -17.83
CA ALA A 223 2.32 -6.00 -17.58
C ALA A 223 3.76 -6.55 -17.59
N ILE A 224 4.16 -7.23 -16.51
CA ILE A 224 5.51 -7.78 -16.34
C ILE A 224 5.48 -9.28 -16.64
N PHE A 225 5.86 -9.67 -17.84
CA PHE A 225 5.90 -11.07 -18.24
C PHE A 225 6.94 -11.86 -17.42
N GLY A 226 6.56 -13.07 -16.98
CA GLY A 226 7.37 -13.91 -16.12
C GLY A 226 7.40 -13.46 -14.65
N ALA A 227 6.62 -12.45 -14.28
CA ALA A 227 6.45 -12.04 -12.89
C ALA A 227 5.10 -12.49 -12.34
N GLY A 228 5.12 -13.03 -11.12
CA GLY A 228 3.93 -13.29 -10.31
C GLY A 228 3.57 -12.11 -9.42
N HIS A 229 2.95 -12.41 -8.28
CA HIS A 229 2.44 -11.39 -7.34
C HIS A 229 3.53 -10.57 -6.62
N TRP A 230 4.75 -11.13 -6.43
CA TRP A 230 5.82 -10.53 -5.62
C TRP A 230 6.61 -9.44 -6.36
N LEU A 231 5.92 -8.36 -6.73
CA LEU A 231 6.45 -7.29 -7.56
C LEU A 231 7.53 -6.43 -6.87
N ARG A 232 7.51 -6.33 -5.55
CA ARG A 232 8.43 -5.44 -4.80
C ARG A 232 9.92 -5.79 -4.94
N ALA A 233 10.24 -7.02 -5.32
CA ALA A 233 11.61 -7.48 -5.51
C ALA A 233 12.05 -7.49 -6.99
N ASP A 234 11.13 -7.30 -7.94
CA ASP A 234 11.46 -7.33 -9.37
C ASP A 234 12.15 -6.03 -9.79
N PRO A 235 13.39 -6.09 -10.32
CA PRO A 235 14.12 -4.89 -10.71
C PRO A 235 13.46 -4.10 -11.83
N ARG A 236 12.67 -4.75 -12.70
CA ARG A 236 11.92 -4.08 -13.79
C ARG A 236 10.81 -3.21 -13.19
N VAL A 237 10.13 -3.70 -12.17
CA VAL A 237 9.08 -2.96 -11.46
C VAL A 237 9.66 -1.75 -10.77
N ILE A 238 10.80 -1.91 -10.11
CA ILE A 238 11.47 -0.77 -9.46
C ILE A 238 11.91 0.29 -10.47
N ALA A 239 12.47 -0.12 -11.60
CA ALA A 239 12.86 0.83 -12.67
C ALA A 239 11.64 1.60 -13.24
N ILE A 240 10.51 0.92 -13.45
CA ILE A 240 9.26 1.55 -13.90
C ILE A 240 8.78 2.56 -12.85
N LEU A 241 8.74 2.16 -11.57
CA LEU A 241 8.29 3.04 -10.48
C LEU A 241 9.18 4.27 -10.33
N VAL A 242 10.51 4.11 -10.36
CA VAL A 242 11.47 5.23 -10.33
C VAL A 242 11.24 6.17 -11.50
N GLY A 243 11.19 5.65 -12.72
CA GLY A 243 10.96 6.47 -13.91
C GLY A 243 9.61 7.19 -13.90
N TRP A 244 8.57 6.57 -13.34
CA TRP A 244 7.26 7.20 -13.18
C TRP A 244 7.31 8.35 -12.14
N LEU A 245 7.90 8.11 -10.97
CA LEU A 245 8.08 9.13 -9.93
C LEU A 245 8.90 10.34 -10.44
N GLU A 246 9.93 10.10 -11.25
CA GLU A 246 10.76 11.17 -11.83
C GLU A 246 10.01 12.00 -12.87
N ARG A 247 9.13 11.37 -13.69
CA ARG A 247 8.34 12.10 -14.70
C ARG A 247 7.28 13.02 -14.11
N HIS A 248 6.80 12.71 -12.91
CA HIS A 248 5.70 13.45 -12.27
C HIS A 248 6.15 14.32 -11.08
N ARG A 249 7.45 14.43 -10.90
CA ARG A 249 8.11 15.17 -9.80
C ARG A 249 7.86 16.70 -9.83
#